data_0a7e1fbca119a3fd36aa318505cad52a
#
_entry.id   0a7e1fbca119a3fd36aa318505cad52a
#
_cell.length_a   1.000
_cell.length_b   1.000
_cell.length_c   1.000
_cell.angle_alpha   90.00
_cell.angle_beta   90.00
_cell.angle_gamma   90.00
#
_symmetry.space_group_name_H-M   'P 1'
#
loop_
_entity.id
_entity.type
_entity.pdbx_description
1 polymer ?
#
loop_
_entity_poly.entity_id
_entity_poly.type
_entity_poly.pdbx_seq_one_letter_code
_entity_poly.pdbx_strand_id
1 'polypeptide(L)'
;MKIVIIDNYDSFTYNLALLVKELGADVTVYRNDQFQLRELDRFDKVILSPGPGIPSEAGLLMDVIKTYAGRKPMLGVCLGHQAIGEAFGAKLTNLSEVYHGVATPCTQFGNDPIFAGMEKRIEIGRYHSWVVDRSGFPDCLDVTAVSDDGCIMGLCHKNYDIHGIQFHPESVLTPQGKTIVKNWLEM
;
A
#
# COMPACT_ATOMS: atom_id res chain seq x y z
N MET A 1 14.66 -11.48 -7.62
CA MET A 1 13.44 -11.35 -6.79
C MET A 1 12.23 -11.24 -7.70
N LYS A 2 11.24 -12.08 -7.49
CA LYS A 2 10.01 -12.15 -8.29
C LYS A 2 8.88 -11.47 -7.51
N ILE A 3 8.35 -10.39 -8.05
CA ILE A 3 7.27 -9.61 -7.44
C ILE A 3 6.01 -9.79 -8.27
N VAL A 4 4.89 -10.05 -7.61
CA VAL A 4 3.57 -9.95 -8.23
C VAL A 4 2.89 -8.67 -7.77
N ILE A 5 2.29 -7.96 -8.71
CA ILE A 5 1.39 -6.84 -8.43
C ILE A 5 -0.03 -7.31 -8.70
N ILE A 6 -0.87 -7.23 -7.70
CA ILE A 6 -2.32 -7.45 -7.85
C ILE A 6 -2.92 -6.14 -8.35
N ASP A 7 -3.33 -6.13 -9.61
CA ASP A 7 -3.91 -4.96 -10.26
C ASP A 7 -5.40 -4.86 -9.95
N ASN A 8 -5.77 -3.82 -9.22
CA ASN A 8 -7.14 -3.51 -8.86
C ASN A 8 -7.85 -2.64 -9.93
N TYR A 9 -7.48 -2.82 -11.20
CA TYR A 9 -8.03 -2.06 -12.34
C TYR A 9 -7.77 -0.56 -12.23
N ASP A 10 -6.53 -0.23 -11.86
CA ASP A 10 -6.08 1.14 -11.67
C ASP A 10 -5.16 1.60 -12.80
N SER A 11 -5.32 2.86 -13.22
CA SER A 11 -4.48 3.45 -14.27
C SER A 11 -3.01 3.61 -13.86
N PHE A 12 -2.72 3.67 -12.56
CA PHE A 12 -1.35 3.82 -12.02
C PHE A 12 -0.62 2.48 -11.82
N THR A 13 -1.28 1.34 -12.00
CA THR A 13 -0.64 0.03 -11.76
C THR A 13 0.62 -0.16 -12.59
N TYR A 14 0.61 0.24 -13.87
CA TYR A 14 1.78 0.08 -14.74
C TYR A 14 2.90 1.04 -14.39
N ASN A 15 2.60 2.24 -13.89
CA ASN A 15 3.63 3.16 -13.36
C ASN A 15 4.30 2.55 -12.13
N LEU A 16 3.53 1.92 -11.26
CA LEU A 16 4.06 1.19 -10.10
C LEU A 16 4.92 -0.01 -10.55
N ALA A 17 4.45 -0.77 -11.54
CA ALA A 17 5.21 -1.89 -12.11
C ALA A 17 6.54 -1.41 -12.73
N LEU A 18 6.52 -0.29 -13.45
CA LEU A 18 7.73 0.29 -14.04
C LEU A 18 8.73 0.70 -12.95
N LEU A 19 8.26 1.37 -11.90
CA LEU A 19 9.09 1.77 -10.76
C LEU A 19 9.79 0.55 -10.12
N VAL A 20 9.05 -0.52 -9.88
CA VAL A 20 9.60 -1.76 -9.29
C VAL A 20 10.61 -2.43 -10.23
N LYS A 21 10.35 -2.44 -11.54
CA LYS A 21 11.29 -2.96 -12.55
C LYS A 21 12.58 -2.14 -12.60
N GLU A 22 12.48 -0.81 -12.55
CA GLU A 22 13.64 0.08 -12.51
C GLU A 22 14.54 -0.17 -11.28
N LEU A 23 13.96 -0.67 -10.21
CA LEU A 23 14.68 -1.07 -9.00
C LEU A 23 15.27 -2.47 -9.08
N GLY A 24 15.15 -3.15 -10.23
CA GLY A 24 15.82 -4.42 -10.52
C GLY A 24 15.01 -5.68 -10.22
N ALA A 25 13.73 -5.57 -9.87
CA ALA A 25 12.89 -6.73 -9.62
C ALA A 25 12.25 -7.27 -10.92
N ASP A 26 11.96 -8.58 -10.92
CA ASP A 26 11.17 -9.25 -11.95
C ASP A 26 9.68 -9.14 -11.58
N VAL A 27 8.92 -8.40 -12.37
CA VAL A 27 7.53 -8.01 -12.05
C VAL A 27 6.54 -8.70 -12.98
N THR A 28 5.55 -9.34 -12.36
CA THR A 28 4.34 -9.85 -13.04
C THR A 28 3.13 -9.11 -12.51
N VAL A 29 2.21 -8.75 -13.39
CA VAL A 29 0.96 -8.07 -13.03
C VAL A 29 -0.22 -9.02 -13.28
N TYR A 30 -1.00 -9.28 -12.23
CA TYR A 30 -2.23 -10.05 -12.30
C TYR A 30 -3.42 -9.15 -11.95
N ARG A 31 -4.45 -9.13 -12.79
CA ARG A 31 -5.71 -8.50 -12.43
C ARG A 31 -6.38 -9.24 -11.28
N ASN A 32 -6.98 -8.51 -10.37
CA ASN A 32 -7.47 -9.03 -9.08
C ASN A 32 -8.53 -10.15 -9.17
N ASP A 33 -9.08 -10.38 -10.33
CA ASP A 33 -10.11 -11.40 -10.60
C ASP A 33 -9.69 -12.42 -11.68
N GLN A 34 -8.43 -12.43 -12.12
CA GLN A 34 -7.94 -13.23 -13.24
C GLN A 34 -6.74 -14.12 -12.89
N PHE A 35 -6.74 -14.74 -11.71
CA PHE A 35 -5.74 -15.72 -11.29
C PHE A 35 -6.33 -16.66 -10.24
N GLN A 36 -5.60 -17.72 -9.93
CA GLN A 36 -5.89 -18.59 -8.79
C GLN A 36 -4.92 -18.26 -7.66
N LEU A 37 -5.37 -18.25 -6.40
CA LEU A 37 -4.55 -17.86 -5.25
C LEU A 37 -3.21 -18.62 -5.20
N ARG A 38 -3.21 -19.92 -5.47
CA ARG A 38 -2.01 -20.76 -5.49
C ARG A 38 -0.94 -20.31 -6.50
N GLU A 39 -1.31 -19.56 -7.53
CA GLU A 39 -0.34 -19.05 -8.50
C GLU A 39 0.61 -18.03 -7.88
N LEU A 40 0.22 -17.43 -6.75
CA LEU A 40 1.07 -16.50 -6.01
C LEU A 40 2.20 -17.20 -5.25
N ASP A 41 2.15 -18.51 -5.06
CA ASP A 41 3.19 -19.26 -4.32
C ASP A 41 4.59 -19.08 -4.91
N ARG A 42 4.69 -18.90 -6.22
CA ARG A 42 5.96 -18.75 -6.95
C ARG A 42 6.63 -17.38 -6.81
N PHE A 43 5.95 -16.40 -6.24
CA PHE A 43 6.48 -15.04 -6.07
C PHE A 43 7.09 -14.84 -4.69
N ASP A 44 8.10 -14.00 -4.62
CA ASP A 44 8.79 -13.70 -3.36
C ASP A 44 8.00 -12.69 -2.51
N LYS A 45 7.45 -11.66 -3.14
CA LYS A 45 6.69 -10.58 -2.48
C LYS A 45 5.47 -10.17 -3.31
N VAL A 46 4.51 -9.54 -2.65
CA VAL A 46 3.23 -9.10 -3.24
C VAL A 46 3.05 -7.60 -3.05
N ILE A 47 2.69 -6.91 -4.12
CA ILE A 47 2.21 -5.52 -4.07
C ILE A 47 0.72 -5.53 -4.37
N LEU A 48 -0.04 -4.82 -3.54
CA LEU A 48 -1.48 -4.62 -3.72
C LEU A 48 -1.67 -3.21 -4.26
N SER A 49 -2.12 -3.10 -5.51
CA SER A 49 -2.16 -1.83 -6.24
C SER A 49 -3.23 -0.88 -5.73
N PRO A 50 -3.15 0.41 -6.11
CA PRO A 50 -4.30 1.30 -6.07
C PRO A 50 -5.48 0.72 -6.85
N GLY A 51 -6.65 1.28 -6.68
CA GLY A 51 -7.85 0.90 -7.43
C GLY A 51 -9.06 1.71 -7.03
N PRO A 52 -10.14 1.65 -7.84
CA PRO A 52 -11.40 2.31 -7.55
C PRO A 52 -12.21 1.54 -6.49
N GLY A 53 -13.19 2.22 -5.92
CA GLY A 53 -14.15 1.63 -4.99
C GLY A 53 -13.57 1.33 -3.62
N ILE A 54 -14.03 0.24 -3.04
CA ILE A 54 -13.62 -0.24 -1.72
C ILE A 54 -13.05 -1.67 -1.81
N PRO A 55 -12.24 -2.10 -0.82
CA PRO A 55 -11.57 -3.40 -0.90
C PRO A 55 -12.48 -4.61 -1.10
N SER A 56 -13.66 -4.62 -0.50
CA SER A 56 -14.62 -5.73 -0.61
C SER A 56 -15.15 -5.95 -2.03
N GLU A 57 -15.05 -4.95 -2.90
CA GLU A 57 -15.47 -5.00 -4.31
C GLU A 57 -14.32 -5.32 -5.27
N ALA A 58 -13.12 -5.55 -4.75
CA ALA A 58 -11.89 -5.67 -5.54
C ALA A 58 -11.48 -7.14 -5.77
N GLY A 59 -12.37 -7.94 -6.31
CA GLY A 59 -12.08 -9.33 -6.70
C GLY A 59 -11.47 -10.15 -5.56
N LEU A 60 -10.29 -10.72 -5.78
CA LEU A 60 -9.57 -11.56 -4.82
C LEU A 60 -8.65 -10.80 -3.86
N LEU A 61 -8.68 -9.45 -3.87
CA LEU A 61 -7.76 -8.64 -3.06
C LEU A 61 -7.74 -9.05 -1.58
N MET A 62 -8.91 -9.15 -0.96
CA MET A 62 -9.02 -9.54 0.46
C MET A 62 -8.56 -10.99 0.69
N ASP A 63 -8.85 -11.89 -0.24
CA ASP A 63 -8.43 -13.30 -0.16
C ASP A 63 -6.91 -13.44 -0.24
N VAL A 64 -6.25 -12.63 -1.05
CA VAL A 64 -4.77 -12.59 -1.13
C VAL A 64 -4.19 -12.25 0.24
N ILE A 65 -4.67 -11.19 0.89
CA ILE A 65 -4.18 -10.79 2.21
C ILE A 65 -4.40 -11.89 3.23
N LYS A 66 -5.61 -12.43 3.32
CA LYS A 66 -5.96 -13.48 4.27
C LYS A 66 -5.14 -14.76 4.08
N THR A 67 -4.88 -15.14 2.83
CA THR A 67 -4.16 -16.37 2.51
C THR A 67 -2.67 -16.24 2.78
N TYR A 68 -2.08 -15.09 2.50
CA TYR A 68 -0.63 -14.90 2.50
C TYR A 68 -0.10 -14.07 3.66
N ALA A 69 -0.96 -13.55 4.54
CA ALA A 69 -0.51 -12.87 5.76
C ALA A 69 0.40 -13.80 6.60
N GLY A 70 1.59 -13.30 6.95
CA GLY A 70 2.61 -14.07 7.66
C GLY A 70 3.39 -15.08 6.79
N ARG A 71 3.03 -15.21 5.51
CA ARG A 71 3.70 -16.14 4.58
C ARG A 71 4.52 -15.39 3.52
N LYS A 72 4.08 -14.21 3.12
CA LYS A 72 4.75 -13.37 2.11
C LYS A 72 4.77 -11.92 2.52
N PRO A 73 5.88 -11.21 2.28
CA PRO A 73 5.92 -9.76 2.42
C PRO A 73 4.91 -9.09 1.50
N MET A 74 4.22 -8.06 2.01
CA MET A 74 3.22 -7.31 1.26
C MET A 74 3.42 -5.80 1.40
N LEU A 75 3.22 -5.09 0.30
CA LEU A 75 3.09 -3.63 0.27
C LEU A 75 1.74 -3.26 -0.33
N GLY A 76 0.88 -2.64 0.44
CA GLY A 76 -0.40 -2.11 -0.03
C GLY A 76 -0.30 -0.62 -0.36
N VAL A 77 -0.80 -0.24 -1.53
CA VAL A 77 -0.81 1.14 -2.00
C VAL A 77 -2.25 1.58 -2.20
N CYS A 78 -2.65 2.68 -1.57
CA CYS A 78 -3.98 3.28 -1.64
C CYS A 78 -5.09 2.26 -1.31
N LEU A 79 -5.80 1.71 -2.29
CA LEU A 79 -6.79 0.66 -2.06
C LEU A 79 -6.17 -0.57 -1.37
N GLY A 80 -4.95 -0.95 -1.76
CA GLY A 80 -4.22 -2.05 -1.11
C GLY A 80 -3.90 -1.79 0.36
N HIS A 81 -3.55 -0.56 0.72
CA HIS A 81 -3.37 -0.12 2.10
C HIS A 81 -4.69 -0.22 2.89
N GLN A 82 -5.79 0.25 2.32
CA GLN A 82 -7.12 0.16 2.92
C GLN A 82 -7.54 -1.30 3.13
N ALA A 83 -7.25 -2.16 2.16
CA ALA A 83 -7.52 -3.59 2.24
C ALA A 83 -6.74 -4.26 3.39
N ILE A 84 -5.48 -3.90 3.60
CA ILE A 84 -4.70 -4.37 4.75
C ILE A 84 -5.36 -3.92 6.05
N GLY A 85 -5.73 -2.65 6.16
CA GLY A 85 -6.45 -2.15 7.33
C GLY A 85 -7.69 -2.99 7.64
N GLU A 86 -8.56 -3.16 6.67
CA GLU A 86 -9.80 -3.94 6.84
C GLU A 86 -9.55 -5.43 7.15
N ALA A 87 -8.56 -6.04 6.50
CA ALA A 87 -8.25 -7.46 6.71
C ALA A 87 -7.86 -7.76 8.16
N PHE A 88 -7.29 -6.79 8.86
CA PHE A 88 -6.88 -6.90 10.26
C PHE A 88 -7.85 -6.24 11.25
N GLY A 89 -9.00 -5.78 10.80
CA GLY A 89 -10.09 -5.33 11.66
C GLY A 89 -10.31 -3.82 11.74
N ALA A 90 -9.59 -3.02 10.97
CA ALA A 90 -9.86 -1.58 10.85
C ALA A 90 -11.13 -1.30 10.07
N LYS A 91 -11.67 -0.12 10.26
CA LYS A 91 -12.80 0.42 9.49
C LYS A 91 -12.31 1.43 8.48
N LEU A 92 -13.06 1.64 7.41
CA LEU A 92 -12.84 2.71 6.43
C LEU A 92 -13.85 3.81 6.63
N THR A 93 -13.40 5.04 6.44
CA THR A 93 -14.24 6.25 6.47
C THR A 93 -14.14 6.97 5.14
N ASN A 94 -15.29 7.36 4.58
CA ASN A 94 -15.34 8.21 3.39
C ASN A 94 -15.22 9.67 3.81
N LEU A 95 -14.19 10.35 3.33
CA LEU A 95 -13.99 11.77 3.61
C LEU A 95 -14.98 12.63 2.84
N SER A 96 -15.28 13.82 3.38
CA SER A 96 -16.06 14.82 2.67
C SER A 96 -15.30 15.43 1.49
N GLU A 97 -13.96 15.41 1.54
CA GLU A 97 -13.08 15.86 0.46
C GLU A 97 -12.59 14.67 -0.37
N VAL A 98 -12.49 14.88 -1.68
CA VAL A 98 -11.87 13.96 -2.62
C VAL A 98 -10.50 14.52 -2.99
N TYR A 99 -9.45 13.78 -2.68
CA TYR A 99 -8.10 14.11 -3.14
C TYR A 99 -7.90 13.48 -4.52
N HIS A 100 -7.61 14.31 -5.50
CA HIS A 100 -7.40 13.86 -6.87
C HIS A 100 -6.15 14.52 -7.46
N GLY A 101 -4.99 13.94 -7.19
CA GLY A 101 -3.71 14.51 -7.60
C GLY A 101 -3.31 15.72 -6.78
N VAL A 102 -3.34 15.59 -5.45
CA VAL A 102 -3.01 16.69 -4.52
C VAL A 102 -1.75 16.31 -3.73
N ALA A 103 -0.74 17.18 -3.80
CA ALA A 103 0.46 17.06 -3.00
C ALA A 103 0.21 17.65 -1.60
N THR A 104 0.43 16.87 -0.55
CA THR A 104 0.34 17.31 0.84
C THR A 104 1.53 16.83 1.65
N PRO A 105 1.89 17.52 2.73
CA PRO A 105 2.91 17.02 3.66
C PRO A 105 2.36 15.86 4.50
N CYS A 106 3.26 14.99 4.90
CA CYS A 106 3.01 13.84 5.75
C CYS A 106 4.16 13.71 6.74
N THR A 107 3.85 13.32 7.99
CA THR A 107 4.85 13.03 9.02
C THR A 107 4.94 11.53 9.21
N GLN A 108 6.13 10.97 9.00
CA GLN A 108 6.43 9.57 9.30
C GLN A 108 7.11 9.47 10.66
N PHE A 109 6.89 8.35 11.39
CA PHE A 109 7.29 8.22 12.78
C PHE A 109 8.62 7.47 12.99
N GLY A 110 9.23 6.95 11.94
CA GLY A 110 10.50 6.20 12.02
C GLY A 110 10.37 4.78 12.57
N ASN A 111 9.14 4.30 12.77
CA ASN A 111 8.85 2.95 13.27
C ASN A 111 8.57 1.92 12.15
N ASP A 112 8.69 2.32 10.90
CA ASP A 112 8.53 1.45 9.73
C ASP A 112 9.78 1.51 8.86
N PRO A 113 10.47 0.38 8.61
CA PRO A 113 11.68 0.34 7.80
C PRO A 113 11.54 0.88 6.37
N ILE A 114 10.33 0.91 5.82
CA ILE A 114 10.11 1.47 4.47
C ILE A 114 10.47 2.97 4.41
N PHE A 115 10.48 3.66 5.55
CA PHE A 115 10.89 5.06 5.67
C PHE A 115 12.35 5.26 6.09
N ALA A 116 13.16 4.20 6.12
CA ALA A 116 14.55 4.28 6.55
C ALA A 116 15.34 5.29 5.72
N GLY A 117 16.14 6.13 6.40
CA GLY A 117 16.97 7.16 5.76
C GLY A 117 16.21 8.37 5.23
N MET A 118 14.91 8.46 5.48
CA MET A 118 14.07 9.57 5.02
C MET A 118 13.88 10.61 6.13
N GLU A 119 13.62 11.84 5.71
CA GLU A 119 13.25 12.90 6.65
C GLU A 119 11.90 12.57 7.32
N LYS A 120 11.71 13.16 8.50
CA LYS A 120 10.48 12.97 9.29
C LYS A 120 9.25 13.52 8.57
N ARG A 121 9.39 14.62 7.84
CA ARG A 121 8.34 15.26 7.07
C ARG A 121 8.63 15.11 5.59
N ILE A 122 7.70 14.47 4.87
CA ILE A 122 7.81 14.18 3.44
C ILE A 122 6.58 14.69 2.70
N GLU A 123 6.75 14.95 1.41
CA GLU A 123 5.65 15.31 0.53
C GLU A 123 5.10 14.07 -0.18
N ILE A 124 3.77 13.94 -0.23
CA ILE A 124 3.07 12.79 -0.77
C ILE A 124 1.97 13.20 -1.74
N GLY A 125 1.75 12.38 -2.77
CA GLY A 125 0.65 12.53 -3.70
C GLY A 125 -0.56 11.72 -3.29
N ARG A 126 -1.71 12.38 -3.15
CA ARG A 126 -2.97 11.79 -2.69
C ARG A 126 -3.99 11.71 -3.82
N TYR A 127 -4.65 10.55 -3.93
CA TYR A 127 -5.66 10.23 -4.95
C TYR A 127 -6.75 9.35 -4.33
N HIS A 128 -7.40 9.83 -3.26
CA HIS A 128 -8.37 9.03 -2.50
C HIS A 128 -9.47 9.88 -1.86
N SER A 129 -10.59 9.26 -1.55
CA SER A 129 -11.65 9.80 -0.69
C SER A 129 -11.93 8.93 0.54
N TRP A 130 -11.45 7.68 0.54
CA TRP A 130 -11.53 6.79 1.69
C TRP A 130 -10.21 6.73 2.44
N VAL A 131 -10.29 6.56 3.76
CA VAL A 131 -9.13 6.39 4.65
C VAL A 131 -9.41 5.29 5.66
N VAL A 132 -8.33 4.70 6.19
CA VAL A 132 -8.42 3.82 7.37
C VAL A 132 -8.77 4.68 8.59
N ASP A 133 -9.85 4.33 9.28
CA ASP A 133 -10.33 5.07 10.45
C ASP A 133 -9.42 4.83 11.65
N ARG A 134 -9.15 5.90 12.39
CA ARG A 134 -8.44 5.80 13.68
C ARG A 134 -9.28 5.19 14.78
N SER A 135 -10.61 5.37 14.71
CA SER A 135 -11.54 4.80 15.68
C SER A 135 -11.58 3.28 15.54
N GLY A 136 -11.32 2.57 16.62
CA GLY A 136 -11.27 1.11 16.60
C GLY A 136 -10.10 0.53 15.82
N PHE A 137 -9.02 1.28 15.67
CA PHE A 137 -7.81 0.81 14.98
C PHE A 137 -7.27 -0.46 15.68
N PRO A 138 -6.99 -1.54 14.92
CA PRO A 138 -6.62 -2.83 15.51
C PRO A 138 -5.26 -2.82 16.19
N ASP A 139 -5.13 -3.53 17.31
CA ASP A 139 -3.90 -3.58 18.10
C ASP A 139 -2.73 -4.26 17.37
N CYS A 140 -3.00 -5.09 16.36
CA CYS A 140 -1.95 -5.78 15.60
C CYS A 140 -1.27 -4.89 14.54
N LEU A 141 -1.82 -3.70 14.29
CA LEU A 141 -1.24 -2.72 13.37
C LEU A 141 -0.68 -1.52 14.11
N ASP A 142 0.37 -0.92 13.55
CA ASP A 142 0.89 0.38 13.96
C ASP A 142 0.61 1.43 12.89
N VAL A 143 0.25 2.64 13.31
CA VAL A 143 0.24 3.82 12.43
C VAL A 143 1.67 4.29 12.25
N THR A 144 2.12 4.44 11.01
CA THR A 144 3.53 4.77 10.72
C THR A 144 3.70 6.14 10.07
N ALA A 145 2.63 6.72 9.57
CA ALA A 145 2.62 8.07 9.01
C ALA A 145 1.22 8.69 9.07
N VAL A 146 1.17 10.00 9.24
CA VAL A 146 -0.08 10.79 9.24
C VAL A 146 0.07 12.07 8.43
N SER A 147 -0.99 12.48 7.76
CA SER A 147 -1.09 13.79 7.11
C SER A 147 -1.42 14.89 8.13
N ASP A 148 -1.26 16.14 7.72
CA ASP A 148 -1.56 17.29 8.60
C ASP A 148 -3.04 17.39 8.97
N ASP A 149 -3.93 16.87 8.12
CA ASP A 149 -5.37 16.75 8.41
C ASP A 149 -5.72 15.57 9.34
N GLY A 150 -4.72 14.84 9.82
CA GLY A 150 -4.88 13.77 10.79
C GLY A 150 -5.24 12.40 10.21
N CYS A 151 -5.25 12.24 8.90
CA CYS A 151 -5.52 10.96 8.26
C CYS A 151 -4.31 10.02 8.34
N ILE A 152 -4.58 8.73 8.52
CA ILE A 152 -3.55 7.69 8.45
C ILE A 152 -3.02 7.62 7.02
N MET A 153 -1.71 7.82 6.86
CA MET A 153 -1.01 7.75 5.58
C MET A 153 -0.07 6.56 5.48
N GLY A 154 0.22 5.90 6.58
CA GLY A 154 1.01 4.68 6.62
C GLY A 154 0.62 3.79 7.78
N LEU A 155 0.71 2.50 7.58
CA LEU A 155 0.53 1.47 8.61
C LEU A 155 1.46 0.29 8.36
N CYS A 156 1.75 -0.48 9.39
CA CYS A 156 2.42 -1.76 9.27
C CYS A 156 1.89 -2.76 10.28
N HIS A 157 2.03 -4.05 9.99
CA HIS A 157 1.71 -5.11 10.93
C HIS A 157 2.85 -5.30 11.92
N LYS A 158 2.53 -5.51 13.20
CA LYS A 158 3.55 -5.63 14.26
C LYS A 158 4.42 -6.88 14.14
N ASN A 159 3.88 -7.97 13.59
CA ASN A 159 4.56 -9.27 13.55
C ASN A 159 4.83 -9.79 12.14
N TYR A 160 4.10 -9.31 11.12
CA TYR A 160 4.26 -9.73 9.74
C TYR A 160 4.93 -8.63 8.91
N ASP A 161 5.66 -9.02 7.89
CA ASP A 161 6.24 -8.10 6.91
C ASP A 161 5.13 -7.61 5.96
N ILE A 162 4.25 -6.76 6.49
CA ILE A 162 3.10 -6.18 5.79
C ILE A 162 3.07 -4.69 6.08
N HIS A 163 3.12 -3.90 5.01
CA HIS A 163 3.15 -2.44 5.05
C HIS A 163 2.08 -1.85 4.15
N GLY A 164 1.55 -0.71 4.53
CA GLY A 164 0.57 0.01 3.73
C GLY A 164 0.84 1.50 3.70
N ILE A 165 0.71 2.11 2.53
CA ILE A 165 0.76 3.54 2.32
C ILE A 165 -0.48 4.01 1.59
N GLN A 166 -1.11 5.09 2.08
CA GLN A 166 -2.33 5.64 1.48
C GLN A 166 -2.03 6.45 0.22
N PHE A 167 -0.85 6.97 0.10
CA PHE A 167 -0.39 7.79 -1.02
C PHE A 167 0.26 6.94 -2.11
N HIS A 168 0.51 7.56 -3.26
CA HIS A 168 1.03 6.92 -4.46
C HIS A 168 2.54 7.12 -4.60
N PRO A 169 3.39 6.11 -4.35
CA PRO A 169 4.84 6.25 -4.47
C PRO A 169 5.30 6.39 -5.93
N GLU A 170 4.49 5.94 -6.89
CA GLU A 170 4.77 6.04 -8.33
C GLU A 170 4.46 7.41 -8.91
N SER A 171 3.73 8.26 -8.17
CA SER A 171 3.36 9.59 -8.61
C SER A 171 4.53 10.56 -8.55
N VAL A 172 4.61 11.46 -9.53
CA VAL A 172 5.56 12.59 -9.51
C VAL A 172 5.34 13.52 -8.31
N LEU A 173 4.15 13.47 -7.70
CA LEU A 173 3.80 14.25 -6.51
C LEU A 173 4.39 13.66 -5.21
N THR A 174 4.97 12.47 -5.28
CA THR A 174 5.69 11.84 -4.17
C THR A 174 7.17 11.76 -4.52
N PRO A 175 7.97 12.82 -4.25
CA PRO A 175 9.36 12.88 -4.70
C PRO A 175 10.25 11.74 -4.19
N GLN A 176 9.94 11.21 -2.99
CA GLN A 176 10.71 10.13 -2.36
C GLN A 176 10.04 8.76 -2.50
N GLY A 177 9.06 8.63 -3.38
CA GLY A 177 8.34 7.38 -3.57
C GLY A 177 9.23 6.20 -3.97
N LYS A 178 10.23 6.45 -4.82
CA LYS A 178 11.21 5.44 -5.22
C LYS A 178 12.02 4.90 -4.04
N THR A 179 12.39 5.76 -3.09
CA THR A 179 13.12 5.37 -1.87
C THR A 179 12.28 4.44 -1.01
N ILE A 180 10.98 4.72 -0.85
CA ILE A 180 10.06 3.87 -0.07
C ILE A 180 9.98 2.47 -0.68
N VAL A 181 9.76 2.38 -1.98
CA VAL A 181 9.64 1.08 -2.66
C VAL A 181 10.98 0.33 -2.63
N LYS A 182 12.10 1.04 -2.83
CA LYS A 182 13.44 0.45 -2.71
C LYS A 182 13.67 -0.14 -1.32
N ASN A 183 13.39 0.63 -0.27
CA ASN A 183 13.54 0.14 1.11
C ASN A 183 12.73 -1.15 1.33
N TRP A 184 11.49 -1.18 0.87
CA TRP A 184 10.65 -2.37 0.99
C TRP A 184 11.20 -3.58 0.20
N LEU A 185 11.76 -3.36 -0.97
CA LEU A 185 12.36 -4.44 -1.78
C LEU A 185 13.60 -5.05 -1.10
N GLU A 186 14.35 -4.23 -0.37
CA GLU A 186 15.62 -4.60 0.28
C GLU A 186 15.45 -5.20 1.69
N MET A 187 14.24 -5.23 2.22
CA MET A 187 13.91 -5.82 3.53
C MET A 187 13.95 -7.35 3.54
#